data_b5a4c04d433bb488e05730d79869ebf5
#
_entry.id   b5a4c04d433bb488e05730d79869ebf5
#
_cell.length_a   1.000
_cell.length_b   1.000
_cell.length_c   1.000
_cell.angle_alpha   90.00
_cell.angle_beta   90.00
_cell.angle_gamma   90.00
#
_symmetry.space_group_name_H-M   'P 1'
#
loop_
_entity.id
_entity.type
_entity.pdbx_description
1 polymer ?
#
loop_
_entity_poly.entity_id
_entity_poly.type
_entity_poly.pdbx_seq_one_letter_code
_entity_poly.pdbx_strand_id
1 'polypeptide(L)'
;MTKTSVICPECGHRPGPLAWRCPQCGAPLEIESLPPFDHTAIVPHEWSLWRYARMLPVSRQASLGEGMTPLAHAHLGGIDFRAKLEYLNPTGSYKDRGTATMISHMLAHGASEVVEDSSGNAGASVAAYSGAGGIRARIFVPADALHGKKALIAAFGGALVEVD
;
A
#
# COMPACT_ATOMS: atom_id res chain seq x y z
N MET A 1 17.15 -5.86 -11.49
CA MET A 1 16.33 -5.87 -10.27
C MET A 1 17.05 -5.01 -9.24
N THR A 2 16.66 -3.78 -9.05
CA THR A 2 17.13 -2.93 -7.95
C THR A 2 16.66 -3.54 -6.64
N LYS A 3 17.58 -4.05 -5.84
CA LYS A 3 17.27 -4.49 -4.48
C LYS A 3 16.87 -3.24 -3.68
N THR A 4 15.62 -3.15 -3.26
CA THR A 4 15.20 -2.16 -2.28
C THR A 4 16.00 -2.39 -1.02
N SER A 5 16.86 -1.46 -0.66
CA SER A 5 17.55 -1.47 0.62
C SER A 5 16.88 -0.49 1.57
N VAL A 6 16.76 -0.90 2.82
CA VAL A 6 16.23 -0.07 3.91
C VAL A 6 17.36 0.22 4.91
N ILE A 7 17.32 1.41 5.47
CA ILE A 7 18.30 1.88 6.45
C ILE A 7 17.57 2.50 7.65
N CYS A 8 18.14 2.35 8.81
CA CYS A 8 17.73 3.10 9.99
C CYS A 8 18.41 4.47 9.97
N PRO A 9 17.67 5.59 9.90
CA PRO A 9 18.27 6.92 9.91
C PRO A 9 18.94 7.26 11.24
N GLU A 10 18.52 6.65 12.35
CA GLU A 10 19.04 6.95 13.69
C GLU A 10 20.39 6.27 13.98
N CYS A 11 20.57 5.01 13.56
CA CYS A 11 21.78 4.25 13.91
C CYS A 11 22.55 3.68 12.70
N GLY A 12 22.08 3.93 11.48
CA GLY A 12 22.73 3.45 10.26
C GLY A 12 22.58 1.95 9.98
N HIS A 13 21.89 1.21 10.82
CA HIS A 13 21.70 -0.24 10.63
C HIS A 13 20.89 -0.54 9.37
N ARG A 14 21.28 -1.57 8.63
CA ARG A 14 20.56 -2.09 7.45
C ARG A 14 19.95 -3.45 7.75
N PRO A 15 18.68 -3.52 8.16
CA PRO A 15 18.03 -4.77 8.49
C PRO A 15 17.62 -5.55 7.24
N GLY A 16 17.09 -6.76 7.45
CA GLY A 16 16.50 -7.56 6.38
C GLY A 16 15.26 -6.88 5.76
N PRO A 17 14.85 -7.33 4.55
CA PRO A 17 13.84 -6.65 3.75
C PRO A 17 12.44 -6.65 4.34
N LEU A 18 12.12 -7.57 5.25
CA LEU A 18 10.80 -7.63 5.92
C LEU A 18 10.81 -7.01 7.33
N ALA A 19 11.89 -6.33 7.72
CA ALA A 19 11.91 -5.62 8.98
C ALA A 19 10.98 -4.40 8.92
N TRP A 20 10.10 -4.27 9.90
CA TRP A 20 9.17 -3.14 10.03
C TRP A 20 9.71 -2.02 10.92
N ARG A 21 10.73 -2.33 11.72
CA ARG A 21 11.49 -1.40 12.58
C ARG A 21 12.95 -1.81 12.64
N CYS A 22 13.79 -0.89 13.06
CA CYS A 22 15.19 -1.19 13.32
C CYS A 22 15.32 -2.17 14.50
N PRO A 23 15.94 -3.35 14.32
CA PRO A 23 16.11 -4.32 15.39
C PRO A 23 17.13 -3.86 16.45
N GLN A 24 17.95 -2.86 16.17
CA GLN A 24 18.95 -2.34 17.11
C GLN A 24 18.43 -1.23 18.01
N CYS A 25 17.64 -0.29 17.48
CA CYS A 25 17.20 0.89 18.24
C CYS A 25 15.67 1.10 18.25
N GLY A 26 14.90 0.27 17.53
CA GLY A 26 13.45 0.38 17.48
C GLY A 26 12.90 1.51 16.59
N ALA A 27 13.77 2.33 15.98
CA ALA A 27 13.35 3.46 15.14
C ALA A 27 12.68 2.99 13.83
N PRO A 28 11.85 3.85 13.20
CA PRO A 28 11.35 3.63 11.85
C PRO A 28 12.48 3.43 10.84
N LEU A 29 12.18 2.76 9.74
CA LEU A 29 13.12 2.52 8.65
C LEU A 29 12.76 3.39 7.47
N GLU A 30 13.77 3.74 6.66
CA GLU A 30 13.62 4.47 5.43
C GLU A 30 14.15 3.67 4.25
N ILE A 31 13.62 3.93 3.06
CA ILE A 31 14.18 3.41 1.81
C ILE A 31 15.44 4.21 1.51
N GLU A 32 16.59 3.54 1.40
CA GLU A 32 17.90 4.18 1.29
C GLU A 32 18.04 5.03 0.03
N SER A 33 17.46 4.57 -1.08
CA SER A 33 17.46 5.35 -2.32
C SER A 33 16.25 4.98 -3.20
N LEU A 34 15.68 6.00 -3.81
CA LEU A 34 14.69 5.85 -4.87
C LEU A 34 15.24 6.43 -6.16
N PRO A 35 14.96 5.81 -7.32
CA PRO A 35 15.27 6.43 -8.60
C PRO A 35 14.58 7.81 -8.70
N PRO A 36 15.23 8.83 -9.26
CA PRO A 36 14.57 10.11 -9.51
C PRO A 36 13.42 9.94 -10.51
N PHE A 37 12.47 10.88 -10.48
CA PHE A 37 11.40 10.88 -11.47
C PHE A 37 11.96 11.14 -12.87
N ASP A 38 11.65 10.25 -13.81
CA ASP A 38 12.09 10.33 -15.21
C ASP A 38 10.89 10.10 -16.13
N HIS A 39 10.52 11.11 -16.89
CA HIS A 39 9.43 11.05 -17.88
C HIS A 39 9.65 9.96 -18.94
N THR A 40 10.91 9.68 -19.31
CA THR A 40 11.25 8.68 -20.33
C THR A 40 11.11 7.25 -19.82
N ALA A 41 11.09 7.09 -18.50
CA ALA A 41 10.93 5.81 -17.82
C ALA A 41 9.45 5.41 -17.63
N ILE A 42 8.50 6.28 -17.97
CA ILE A 42 7.05 5.98 -17.91
C ILE A 42 6.70 4.89 -18.92
N VAL A 43 5.92 3.90 -18.48
CA VAL A 43 5.37 2.84 -19.35
C VAL A 43 4.05 3.34 -19.98
N PRO A 44 4.01 3.73 -21.28
CA PRO A 44 2.90 4.50 -21.85
C PRO A 44 1.55 3.77 -21.85
N HIS A 45 1.57 2.44 -22.02
CA HIS A 45 0.36 1.61 -22.16
C HIS A 45 -0.08 0.95 -20.84
N GLU A 46 0.58 1.26 -19.74
CA GLU A 46 0.16 0.81 -18.40
C GLU A 46 -0.79 1.85 -17.77
N TRP A 47 -2.01 1.43 -17.43
CA TRP A 47 -3.07 2.28 -16.89
C TRP A 47 -3.29 2.09 -15.39
N SER A 48 -2.21 1.84 -14.67
CA SER A 48 -2.20 1.75 -13.21
C SER A 48 -1.01 2.49 -12.60
N LEU A 49 -0.81 2.36 -11.28
CA LEU A 49 0.41 2.82 -10.59
C LEU A 49 1.67 2.27 -11.28
N TRP A 50 1.61 1.07 -11.84
CA TRP A 50 2.75 0.36 -12.42
C TRP A 50 3.28 0.98 -13.71
N ARG A 51 2.61 2.01 -14.23
CA ARG A 51 3.20 2.86 -15.28
C ARG A 51 4.52 3.49 -14.83
N TYR A 52 4.73 3.62 -13.52
CA TYR A 52 5.95 4.13 -12.90
C TYR A 52 6.88 3.02 -12.40
N ALA A 53 6.71 1.78 -12.84
CA ALA A 53 7.42 0.60 -12.32
C ALA A 53 8.95 0.75 -12.32
N ARG A 54 9.53 1.49 -13.29
CA ARG A 54 10.96 1.74 -13.37
C ARG A 54 11.49 2.71 -12.30
N MET A 55 10.58 3.42 -11.63
CA MET A 55 10.86 4.40 -10.57
C MET A 55 10.37 3.94 -9.19
N LEU A 56 9.67 2.80 -9.14
CA LEU A 56 9.22 2.22 -7.89
C LEU A 56 10.30 1.30 -7.29
N PRO A 57 10.37 1.21 -5.95
CA PRO A 57 11.39 0.38 -5.27
C PRO A 57 11.14 -1.13 -5.37
N VAL A 58 10.02 -1.53 -5.94
CA VAL A 58 9.58 -2.92 -6.00
C VAL A 58 9.05 -3.28 -7.39
N SER A 59 9.14 -4.56 -7.77
CA SER A 59 8.48 -5.09 -8.97
C SER A 59 7.04 -5.51 -8.65
N ARG A 60 6.13 -5.34 -9.61
CA ARG A 60 4.73 -5.74 -9.47
C ARG A 60 4.60 -7.23 -9.20
N GLN A 61 3.96 -7.60 -8.09
CA GLN A 61 3.54 -8.95 -7.73
C GLN A 61 2.03 -9.02 -7.51
N ALA A 62 1.43 -7.92 -6.99
CA ALA A 62 -0.01 -7.79 -6.80
C ALA A 62 -0.49 -6.44 -7.35
N SER A 63 -1.64 -6.41 -7.99
CA SER A 63 -2.29 -5.21 -8.50
C SER A 63 -3.78 -5.48 -8.74
N LEU A 64 -4.60 -4.48 -8.48
CA LEU A 64 -6.03 -4.45 -8.80
C LEU A 64 -6.34 -3.33 -9.81
N GLY A 65 -5.33 -2.72 -10.43
CA GLY A 65 -5.46 -1.60 -11.35
C GLY A 65 -5.48 -0.24 -10.66
N GLU A 66 -4.93 -0.14 -9.46
CA GLU A 66 -4.84 1.09 -8.66
C GLU A 66 -4.07 2.21 -9.38
N GLY A 67 -4.48 3.42 -9.13
CA GLY A 67 -3.89 4.59 -9.76
C GLY A 67 -4.71 5.14 -10.93
N MET A 68 -4.14 6.05 -11.69
CA MET A 68 -4.79 6.73 -12.83
C MET A 68 -6.17 7.33 -12.52
N THR A 69 -6.42 7.63 -11.23
CA THR A 69 -7.67 8.28 -10.80
C THR A 69 -7.81 9.65 -11.48
N PRO A 70 -9.04 10.05 -11.85
CA PRO A 70 -9.28 11.33 -12.52
C PRO A 70 -8.85 12.53 -11.67
N LEU A 71 -8.48 13.62 -12.37
CA LEU A 71 -8.28 14.94 -11.78
C LEU A 71 -9.41 15.84 -12.28
N ALA A 72 -10.46 15.99 -11.47
CA ALA A 72 -11.66 16.75 -11.81
C ALA A 72 -11.54 18.22 -11.42
N HIS A 73 -12.13 19.11 -12.20
CA HIS A 73 -12.36 20.49 -11.78
C HIS A 73 -13.52 20.51 -10.76
N ALA A 74 -13.36 21.27 -9.71
CA ALA A 74 -14.36 21.46 -8.68
C ALA A 74 -14.37 22.93 -8.22
N HIS A 75 -15.53 23.38 -7.75
CA HIS A 75 -15.74 24.69 -7.16
C HIS A 75 -16.43 24.54 -5.82
N LEU A 76 -15.88 25.14 -4.78
CA LEU A 76 -16.46 25.13 -3.44
C LEU A 76 -16.11 26.42 -2.71
N GLY A 77 -17.13 27.08 -2.15
CA GLY A 77 -16.94 28.29 -1.33
C GLY A 77 -16.28 29.45 -2.08
N GLY A 78 -16.51 29.59 -3.40
CA GLY A 78 -15.89 30.62 -4.22
C GLY A 78 -14.48 30.30 -4.68
N ILE A 79 -13.95 29.11 -4.42
CA ILE A 79 -12.60 28.67 -4.79
C ILE A 79 -12.69 27.61 -5.88
N ASP A 80 -11.97 27.83 -6.98
CA ASP A 80 -11.75 26.83 -8.03
C ASP A 80 -10.52 26.00 -7.70
N PHE A 81 -10.65 24.66 -7.79
CA PHE A 81 -9.54 23.75 -7.53
C PHE A 81 -9.65 22.48 -8.39
N ARG A 82 -8.59 21.68 -8.37
CA ARG A 82 -8.61 20.33 -8.95
C ARG A 82 -8.64 19.31 -7.84
N ALA A 83 -9.63 18.42 -7.90
CA ALA A 83 -9.80 17.30 -6.97
C ALA A 83 -9.27 16.02 -7.60
N LYS A 84 -8.28 15.40 -6.96
CA LYS A 84 -7.81 14.07 -7.33
C LYS A 84 -8.75 13.04 -6.70
N LEU A 85 -9.50 12.31 -7.55
CA LEU A 85 -10.61 11.44 -7.10
C LEU A 85 -10.10 10.08 -6.60
N GLU A 86 -9.39 10.08 -5.48
CA GLU A 86 -8.74 8.87 -4.93
C GLU A 86 -9.72 7.79 -4.43
N TYR A 87 -10.99 8.14 -4.21
CA TYR A 87 -12.05 7.18 -3.89
C TYR A 87 -12.42 6.27 -5.09
N LEU A 88 -11.89 6.54 -6.28
CA LEU A 88 -12.06 5.69 -7.47
C LEU A 88 -10.97 4.61 -7.59
N ASN A 89 -10.07 4.50 -6.63
CA ASN A 89 -9.21 3.33 -6.52
C ASN A 89 -10.02 2.07 -6.18
N PRO A 90 -9.52 0.86 -6.46
CA PRO A 90 -10.25 -0.41 -6.33
C PRO A 90 -10.93 -0.64 -4.98
N THR A 91 -10.32 -0.24 -3.85
CA THR A 91 -10.94 -0.37 -2.53
C THR A 91 -11.58 0.92 -2.00
N GLY A 92 -11.69 1.93 -2.87
CA GLY A 92 -12.32 3.21 -2.52
C GLY A 92 -11.40 4.22 -1.85
N SER A 93 -10.09 4.04 -1.86
CA SER A 93 -9.17 4.98 -1.22
C SER A 93 -7.77 5.00 -1.81
N TYR A 94 -7.02 6.08 -1.53
CA TYR A 94 -5.61 6.23 -1.91
C TYR A 94 -4.67 5.18 -1.27
N LYS A 95 -5.12 4.46 -0.25
CA LYS A 95 -4.34 3.41 0.41
C LYS A 95 -3.86 2.35 -0.57
N ASP A 96 -4.62 2.09 -1.60
CA ASP A 96 -4.32 1.11 -2.64
C ASP A 96 -2.96 1.32 -3.29
N ARG A 97 -2.53 2.57 -3.46
CA ARG A 97 -1.21 2.88 -4.04
C ARG A 97 -0.06 2.35 -3.20
N GLY A 98 -0.11 2.60 -1.89
CA GLY A 98 0.91 2.10 -0.95
C GLY A 98 0.80 0.60 -0.74
N THR A 99 -0.43 0.09 -0.60
CA THR A 99 -0.68 -1.34 -0.36
C THR A 99 -0.22 -2.21 -1.52
N ALA A 100 -0.46 -1.81 -2.78
CA ALA A 100 0.02 -2.55 -3.95
C ALA A 100 1.55 -2.73 -3.93
N THR A 101 2.28 -1.67 -3.59
CA THR A 101 3.76 -1.73 -3.48
C THR A 101 4.21 -2.55 -2.27
N MET A 102 3.57 -2.38 -1.12
CA MET A 102 3.88 -3.11 0.10
C MET A 102 3.65 -4.62 -0.07
N ILE A 103 2.49 -5.04 -0.56
CA ILE A 103 2.18 -6.46 -0.79
C ILE A 103 3.10 -7.05 -1.85
N SER A 104 3.40 -6.31 -2.91
CA SER A 104 4.37 -6.76 -3.92
C SER A 104 5.76 -6.97 -3.32
N HIS A 105 6.20 -6.11 -2.40
CA HIS A 105 7.45 -6.27 -1.68
C HIS A 105 7.44 -7.53 -0.80
N MET A 106 6.40 -7.72 -0.02
CA MET A 106 6.26 -8.88 0.87
C MET A 106 6.27 -10.21 0.09
N LEU A 107 5.52 -10.26 -1.02
CA LEU A 107 5.49 -11.44 -1.91
C LEU A 107 6.87 -11.73 -2.50
N ALA A 108 7.59 -10.72 -2.98
CA ALA A 108 8.94 -10.86 -3.52
C ALA A 108 9.95 -11.43 -2.52
N HIS A 109 9.65 -11.33 -1.21
CA HIS A 109 10.47 -11.84 -0.11
C HIS A 109 9.87 -13.06 0.59
N GLY A 110 8.87 -13.71 -0.03
CA GLY A 110 8.34 -14.99 0.42
C GLY A 110 7.37 -14.92 1.60
N ALA A 111 6.78 -13.76 1.87
CA ALA A 111 5.72 -13.67 2.89
C ALA A 111 4.50 -14.49 2.45
N SER A 112 3.95 -15.28 3.37
CA SER A 112 2.72 -16.06 3.17
C SER A 112 1.53 -15.49 3.94
N GLU A 113 1.78 -14.55 4.83
CA GLU A 113 0.77 -13.88 5.64
C GLU A 113 1.19 -12.45 5.94
N VAL A 114 0.21 -11.55 6.04
CA VAL A 114 0.38 -10.19 6.53
C VAL A 114 -0.59 -9.90 7.66
N VAL A 115 -0.21 -8.95 8.50
CA VAL A 115 -1.00 -8.49 9.64
C VAL A 115 -1.17 -6.98 9.53
N GLU A 116 -2.37 -6.50 9.80
CA GLU A 116 -2.70 -5.06 9.81
C GLU A 116 -3.64 -4.76 10.98
N ASP A 117 -3.48 -3.61 11.64
CA ASP A 117 -4.26 -3.18 12.80
C ASP A 117 -5.23 -2.03 12.51
N SER A 118 -5.83 -2.04 11.34
CA SER A 118 -6.75 -0.98 10.88
C SER A 118 -8.14 -1.50 10.55
N SER A 119 -9.15 -0.99 11.23
CA SER A 119 -10.57 -1.19 10.87
C SER A 119 -11.03 -0.33 9.68
N GLY A 120 -10.17 0.53 9.13
CA GLY A 120 -10.50 1.50 8.08
C GLY A 120 -9.98 1.10 6.69
N ASN A 121 -9.70 2.13 5.89
CA ASN A 121 -9.26 1.98 4.50
C ASN A 121 -7.96 1.19 4.34
N ALA A 122 -7.04 1.23 5.32
CA ALA A 122 -5.82 0.44 5.26
C ALA A 122 -6.13 -1.05 5.40
N GLY A 123 -6.93 -1.44 6.40
CA GLY A 123 -7.35 -2.85 6.55
C GLY A 123 -8.09 -3.39 5.34
N ALA A 124 -9.02 -2.61 4.75
CA ALA A 124 -9.73 -3.00 3.53
C ALA A 124 -8.77 -3.18 2.34
N SER A 125 -7.84 -2.25 2.15
CA SER A 125 -6.84 -2.31 1.09
C SER A 125 -5.89 -3.51 1.27
N VAL A 126 -5.36 -3.71 2.49
CA VAL A 126 -4.48 -4.86 2.78
C VAL A 126 -5.20 -6.18 2.52
N ALA A 127 -6.47 -6.31 2.94
CA ALA A 127 -7.27 -7.50 2.66
C ALA A 127 -7.37 -7.78 1.15
N ALA A 128 -7.76 -6.78 0.37
CA ALA A 128 -7.95 -6.90 -1.08
C ALA A 128 -6.66 -7.28 -1.82
N TYR A 129 -5.57 -6.57 -1.57
CA TYR A 129 -4.30 -6.80 -2.27
C TYR A 129 -3.60 -8.08 -1.83
N SER A 130 -3.79 -8.51 -0.57
CA SER A 130 -3.33 -9.81 -0.11
C SER A 130 -4.07 -10.94 -0.83
N GLY A 131 -5.40 -10.81 -0.96
CA GLY A 131 -6.20 -11.75 -1.76
C GLY A 131 -5.74 -11.82 -3.21
N ALA A 132 -5.50 -10.68 -3.85
CA ALA A 132 -4.97 -10.61 -5.21
C ALA A 132 -3.57 -11.25 -5.34
N GLY A 133 -2.75 -11.16 -4.29
CA GLY A 133 -1.42 -11.77 -4.22
C GLY A 133 -1.40 -13.23 -3.76
N GLY A 134 -2.55 -13.80 -3.39
CA GLY A 134 -2.63 -15.19 -2.92
C GLY A 134 -2.04 -15.44 -1.52
N ILE A 135 -1.91 -14.41 -0.68
CA ILE A 135 -1.45 -14.53 0.70
C ILE A 135 -2.57 -14.20 1.69
N ARG A 136 -2.43 -14.68 2.92
CA ARG A 136 -3.40 -14.45 3.98
C ARG A 136 -3.24 -13.05 4.56
N ALA A 137 -4.36 -12.36 4.81
CA ALA A 137 -4.40 -11.13 5.60
C ALA A 137 -5.17 -11.36 6.90
N ARG A 138 -4.55 -11.11 8.06
CA ARG A 138 -5.23 -10.99 9.35
C ARG A 138 -5.35 -9.51 9.72
N ILE A 139 -6.59 -9.05 9.86
CA ILE A 139 -6.89 -7.66 10.15
C ILE A 139 -7.42 -7.56 11.58
N PHE A 140 -6.63 -6.96 12.44
CA PHE A 140 -6.99 -6.72 13.84
C PHE A 140 -7.86 -5.47 13.92
N VAL A 141 -9.05 -5.59 14.51
CA VAL A 141 -10.00 -4.50 14.60
C VAL A 141 -10.57 -4.44 16.01
N PRO A 142 -10.87 -3.24 16.54
CA PRO A 142 -11.60 -3.12 17.79
C PRO A 142 -12.95 -3.84 17.72
N ALA A 143 -13.34 -4.49 18.82
CA ALA A 143 -14.60 -5.24 18.89
C ALA A 143 -15.81 -4.32 18.62
N ASP A 144 -15.75 -3.03 19.00
CA ASP A 144 -16.75 -2.00 18.76
C ASP A 144 -16.67 -1.31 17.39
N ALA A 145 -15.74 -1.71 16.52
CA ALA A 145 -15.62 -1.13 15.19
C ALA A 145 -16.92 -1.28 14.38
N LEU A 146 -17.25 -0.25 13.61
CA LEU A 146 -18.49 -0.20 12.83
C LEU A 146 -18.66 -1.44 11.94
N HIS A 147 -19.84 -2.07 12.01
CA HIS A 147 -20.16 -3.29 11.27
C HIS A 147 -19.86 -3.17 9.76
N GLY A 148 -20.21 -2.02 9.13
CA GLY A 148 -19.93 -1.80 7.71
C GLY A 148 -18.46 -1.86 7.35
N LYS A 149 -17.56 -1.41 8.24
CA LYS A 149 -16.11 -1.50 8.02
C LYS A 149 -15.62 -2.94 8.12
N LYS A 150 -16.09 -3.70 9.13
CA LYS A 150 -15.79 -5.12 9.28
C LYS A 150 -16.28 -5.92 8.07
N ALA A 151 -17.52 -5.66 7.62
CA ALA A 151 -18.11 -6.31 6.46
C ALA A 151 -17.29 -6.05 5.16
N LEU A 152 -16.78 -4.84 4.98
CA LEU A 152 -15.96 -4.49 3.82
C LEU A 152 -14.62 -5.26 3.82
N ILE A 153 -13.93 -5.33 4.96
CA ILE A 153 -12.69 -6.08 5.12
C ILE A 153 -12.92 -7.57 4.83
N ALA A 154 -14.01 -8.14 5.38
CA ALA A 154 -14.37 -9.54 5.15
C ALA A 154 -14.72 -9.81 3.67
N ALA A 155 -15.45 -8.89 3.01
CA ALA A 155 -15.78 -9.00 1.59
C ALA A 155 -14.56 -9.01 0.69
N PHE A 156 -13.47 -8.34 1.09
CA PHE A 156 -12.18 -8.40 0.40
C PHE A 156 -11.31 -9.61 0.80
N GLY A 157 -11.83 -10.52 1.63
CA GLY A 157 -11.13 -11.76 1.99
C GLY A 157 -10.20 -11.64 3.20
N GLY A 158 -10.24 -10.54 3.93
CA GLY A 158 -9.47 -10.37 5.17
C GLY A 158 -10.04 -11.23 6.31
N ALA A 159 -9.18 -11.95 7.03
CA ALA A 159 -9.55 -12.64 8.26
C ALA A 159 -9.58 -11.63 9.41
N LEU A 160 -10.78 -11.30 9.88
CA LEU A 160 -10.97 -10.39 11.00
C LEU A 160 -10.56 -11.04 12.32
N VAL A 161 -9.81 -10.30 13.11
CA VAL A 161 -9.47 -10.64 14.50
C VAL A 161 -9.94 -9.48 15.37
N GLU A 162 -11.00 -9.71 16.13
CA GLU A 162 -11.53 -8.70 17.04
C GLU A 162 -10.67 -8.65 18.31
N VAL A 163 -10.35 -7.45 18.74
CA VAL A 163 -9.56 -7.17 19.95
C VAL A 163 -10.31 -6.16 20.83
N ASP A 164 -10.11 -6.27 22.15
CA ASP A 164 -10.70 -5.39 23.16
C ASP A 164 -10.00 -4.02 23.20
#